data_fe2aea51ab7bd9d626ac8de1355573f2
#
_entry.id   fe2aea51ab7bd9d626ac8de1355573f2
#
_cell.length_a   1.000
_cell.length_b   1.000
_cell.length_c   1.000
_cell.angle_alpha   90.00
_cell.angle_beta   90.00
_cell.angle_gamma   90.00
#
_symmetry.space_group_name_H-M   'P 1'
#
loop_
_entity.id
_entity.type
_entity.pdbx_description
1 polymer ?
#
loop_
_entity_poly.entity_id
_entity_poly.type
_entity_poly.pdbx_seq_one_letter_code
_entity_poly.pdbx_strand_id
1 'polypeptide(L)'
;MTTIMRLVAVAAFSIAASLSAQAEPAKESATAEPIPTLHCEFKAVNACSTDGTCKAGKDLNGMPLPLKVTVDFENTVVSALDETGFARTDNIDAVADSGDELIVHGIDGAFGWQIVIHNGSPAASITFASADSVITGFGTCTNK
;
A
#
# COMPACT_ATOMS: atom_id res chain seq x y z
N MET A 1 11.36 -11.46 80.95
CA MET A 1 11.81 -11.29 79.56
C MET A 1 10.76 -10.47 78.87
N THR A 2 11.05 -9.18 78.64
CA THR A 2 10.08 -8.18 78.26
C THR A 2 10.40 -7.77 76.83
N THR A 3 9.55 -8.14 75.89
CA THR A 3 9.73 -7.81 74.45
C THR A 3 9.04 -6.48 74.15
N ILE A 4 9.83 -5.44 73.72
CA ILE A 4 9.38 -4.12 73.39
C ILE A 4 9.03 -4.12 71.89
N MET A 5 7.78 -3.90 71.58
CA MET A 5 7.24 -3.77 70.23
C MET A 5 7.33 -2.30 69.79
N ARG A 6 8.23 -1.98 68.87
CA ARG A 6 8.34 -0.64 68.28
C ARG A 6 7.38 -0.52 67.06
N LEU A 7 6.38 0.34 67.21
CA LEU A 7 5.55 0.80 66.10
C LEU A 7 6.36 1.79 65.24
N VAL A 8 6.51 1.49 63.97
CA VAL A 8 7.00 2.44 62.96
C VAL A 8 5.78 2.96 62.17
N ALA A 9 5.50 4.24 62.33
CA ALA A 9 4.47 4.93 61.55
C ALA A 9 5.07 5.34 60.19
N VAL A 10 4.55 4.79 59.11
CA VAL A 10 4.90 5.19 57.74
C VAL A 10 3.89 6.24 57.28
N ALA A 11 4.34 7.47 57.14
CA ALA A 11 3.56 8.57 56.58
C ALA A 11 3.57 8.42 55.03
N ALA A 12 2.43 8.11 54.45
CA ALA A 12 2.25 8.09 53.00
C ALA A 12 2.06 9.53 52.44
N PHE A 13 3.03 10.03 51.72
CA PHE A 13 2.96 11.29 51.03
C PHE A 13 2.32 11.05 49.64
N SER A 14 1.04 11.38 49.49
CA SER A 14 0.34 11.33 48.19
C SER A 14 0.65 12.58 47.38
N ILE A 15 1.53 12.47 46.37
CA ILE A 15 1.76 13.51 45.37
C ILE A 15 0.72 13.31 44.26
N ALA A 16 -0.30 14.14 44.26
CA ALA A 16 -1.23 14.24 43.12
C ALA A 16 -0.55 15.02 41.98
N ALA A 17 -0.02 14.29 41.01
CA ALA A 17 0.46 14.89 39.76
C ALA A 17 -0.75 15.10 38.83
N SER A 18 -1.23 16.35 38.71
CA SER A 18 -2.19 16.76 37.71
C SER A 18 -1.50 16.78 36.34
N LEU A 19 -1.73 15.73 35.52
CA LEU A 19 -1.40 15.74 34.11
C LEU A 19 -2.38 16.69 33.40
N SER A 20 -1.91 17.90 33.10
CA SER A 20 -2.56 18.76 32.11
C SER A 20 -2.38 18.15 30.73
N ALA A 21 -3.38 17.44 30.20
CA ALA A 21 -3.43 17.04 28.81
C ALA A 21 -3.55 18.32 27.98
N GLN A 22 -2.44 18.79 27.42
CA GLN A 22 -2.46 19.79 26.35
C GLN A 22 -2.99 19.07 25.10
N ALA A 23 -4.23 19.36 24.72
CA ALA A 23 -4.74 18.99 23.42
C ALA A 23 -3.90 19.73 22.38
N GLU A 24 -3.06 19.00 21.64
CA GLU A 24 -2.45 19.53 20.42
C GLU A 24 -3.57 20.01 19.48
N PRO A 25 -3.47 21.23 18.93
CA PRO A 25 -4.43 21.67 17.94
C PRO A 25 -4.40 20.67 16.77
N ALA A 26 -5.56 20.11 16.46
CA ALA A 26 -5.74 19.23 15.31
C ALA A 26 -5.19 19.98 14.09
N LYS A 27 -4.14 19.42 13.48
CA LYS A 27 -3.55 19.92 12.25
C LYS A 27 -4.68 19.90 11.22
N GLU A 28 -5.09 21.11 10.82
CA GLU A 28 -6.12 21.32 9.80
C GLU A 28 -5.75 20.46 8.61
N SER A 29 -6.58 19.46 8.31
CA SER A 29 -6.38 18.54 7.20
C SER A 29 -6.43 19.40 5.94
N ALA A 30 -5.23 19.67 5.37
CA ALA A 30 -5.16 20.26 4.05
C ALA A 30 -6.03 19.37 3.15
N THR A 31 -7.02 19.97 2.48
CA THR A 31 -7.85 19.30 1.48
C THR A 31 -6.88 18.78 0.43
N ALA A 32 -6.55 17.49 0.48
CA ALA A 32 -5.69 16.86 -0.52
C ALA A 32 -6.38 17.03 -1.88
N GLU A 33 -5.67 17.56 -2.86
CA GLU A 33 -6.20 17.60 -4.22
C GLU A 33 -6.54 16.16 -4.66
N PRO A 34 -7.68 15.95 -5.35
CA PRO A 34 -8.05 14.62 -5.81
C PRO A 34 -6.96 14.08 -6.74
N ILE A 35 -6.52 12.85 -6.50
CA ILE A 35 -5.54 12.18 -7.36
C ILE A 35 -6.22 11.91 -8.71
N PRO A 36 -5.65 12.35 -9.84
CA PRO A 36 -6.25 12.14 -11.15
C PRO A 36 -6.25 10.65 -11.53
N THR A 37 -7.17 10.24 -12.39
CA THR A 37 -7.13 8.91 -13.02
C THR A 37 -5.82 8.72 -13.76
N LEU A 38 -5.16 7.58 -13.56
CA LEU A 38 -3.90 7.25 -14.23
C LEU A 38 -4.09 6.16 -15.26
N HIS A 39 -3.39 6.30 -16.39
CA HIS A 39 -3.32 5.31 -17.46
C HIS A 39 -1.91 4.73 -17.51
N CYS A 40 -1.80 3.44 -17.24
CA CYS A 40 -0.53 2.73 -17.17
C CYS A 40 -0.39 1.77 -18.36
N GLU A 41 0.83 1.59 -18.84
CA GLU A 41 1.18 0.58 -19.84
C GLU A 41 2.39 -0.21 -19.38
N PHE A 42 2.23 -1.52 -19.14
CA PHE A 42 3.29 -2.44 -18.71
C PHE A 42 3.77 -3.25 -19.92
N LYS A 43 5.09 -3.25 -20.16
CA LYS A 43 5.71 -3.81 -21.38
C LYS A 43 6.67 -4.97 -21.11
N ALA A 44 7.16 -5.09 -19.90
CA ALA A 44 8.10 -6.12 -19.50
C ALA A 44 7.62 -6.79 -18.21
N VAL A 45 7.84 -8.10 -18.10
CA VAL A 45 7.43 -8.85 -16.92
C VAL A 45 8.47 -9.88 -16.54
N ASN A 46 8.63 -10.11 -15.23
CA ASN A 46 9.37 -11.22 -14.65
C ASN A 46 8.46 -11.99 -13.70
N ALA A 47 8.51 -13.31 -13.79
CA ALA A 47 7.82 -14.22 -12.89
C ALA A 47 8.85 -15.02 -12.11
N CYS A 48 8.71 -15.03 -10.78
CA CYS A 48 9.60 -15.74 -9.85
C CYS A 48 8.82 -16.80 -9.08
N SER A 49 9.41 -17.97 -8.90
CA SER A 49 8.86 -19.07 -8.11
C SER A 49 9.55 -19.19 -6.74
N THR A 50 9.03 -20.06 -5.87
CA THR A 50 9.49 -20.25 -4.48
C THR A 50 10.95 -20.69 -4.34
N ASP A 51 11.54 -21.29 -5.37
CA ASP A 51 12.96 -21.65 -5.41
C ASP A 51 13.89 -20.46 -5.72
N GLY A 52 13.33 -19.26 -5.91
CA GLY A 52 14.06 -18.05 -6.27
C GLY A 52 14.39 -17.94 -7.76
N THR A 53 13.94 -18.88 -8.59
CA THR A 53 14.14 -18.80 -10.05
C THR A 53 13.18 -17.78 -10.65
N CYS A 54 13.73 -16.77 -11.35
CA CYS A 54 12.98 -15.76 -12.07
C CYS A 54 13.18 -15.88 -13.58
N LYS A 55 12.12 -15.69 -14.34
CA LYS A 55 12.14 -15.73 -15.81
C LYS A 55 11.35 -14.57 -16.39
N ALA A 56 11.80 -14.04 -17.53
CA ALA A 56 10.99 -13.10 -18.30
C ALA A 56 9.70 -13.79 -18.76
N GLY A 57 8.58 -13.16 -18.50
CA GLY A 57 7.24 -13.63 -18.88
C GLY A 57 6.74 -12.97 -20.15
N LYS A 58 5.64 -13.48 -20.68
CA LYS A 58 4.93 -12.93 -21.83
C LYS A 58 3.59 -12.30 -21.45
N ASP A 59 3.16 -12.54 -20.23
CA ASP A 59 1.89 -12.07 -19.68
C ASP A 59 2.05 -11.66 -18.22
N LEU A 60 1.16 -10.82 -17.75
CA LEU A 60 1.05 -10.39 -16.37
C LEU A 60 -0.21 -11.02 -15.77
N ASN A 61 -0.04 -12.07 -14.98
CA ASN A 61 -1.14 -12.82 -14.35
C ASN A 61 -2.21 -13.27 -15.37
N GLY A 62 -1.77 -13.84 -16.51
CA GLY A 62 -2.64 -14.30 -17.59
C GLY A 62 -3.10 -13.21 -18.57
N MET A 63 -2.70 -11.97 -18.39
CA MET A 63 -3.00 -10.87 -19.31
C MET A 63 -1.78 -10.58 -20.20
N PRO A 64 -1.89 -10.66 -21.54
CA PRO A 64 -0.77 -10.48 -22.45
C PRO A 64 -0.20 -9.07 -22.42
N LEU A 65 1.09 -8.93 -22.80
CA LEU A 65 1.77 -7.65 -22.94
C LEU A 65 1.69 -7.10 -24.37
N PRO A 66 1.64 -5.78 -24.56
CA PRO A 66 1.63 -4.73 -23.53
C PRO A 66 0.27 -4.63 -22.83
N LEU A 67 0.30 -4.62 -21.50
CA LEU A 67 -0.92 -4.52 -20.71
C LEU A 67 -1.25 -3.07 -20.40
N LYS A 68 -2.47 -2.64 -20.73
CA LYS A 68 -3.00 -1.33 -20.38
C LYS A 68 -3.86 -1.42 -19.14
N VAL A 69 -3.55 -0.59 -18.16
CA VAL A 69 -4.24 -0.54 -16.86
C VAL A 69 -4.70 0.89 -16.60
N THR A 70 -5.94 1.05 -16.18
CA THR A 70 -6.49 2.33 -15.70
C THR A 70 -6.65 2.24 -14.19
N VAL A 71 -6.09 3.21 -13.46
CA VAL A 71 -6.26 3.38 -12.01
C VAL A 71 -7.21 4.54 -11.80
N ASP A 72 -8.42 4.26 -11.36
CA ASP A 72 -9.48 5.22 -11.11
C ASP A 72 -9.66 5.40 -9.60
N PHE A 73 -9.12 6.48 -9.08
CA PHE A 73 -9.16 6.77 -7.64
C PHE A 73 -10.53 7.26 -7.16
N GLU A 74 -11.30 7.89 -8.05
CA GLU A 74 -12.64 8.38 -7.71
C GLU A 74 -13.59 7.21 -7.46
N ASN A 75 -13.52 6.18 -8.32
CA ASN A 75 -14.34 4.98 -8.21
C ASN A 75 -13.67 3.86 -7.40
N THR A 76 -12.44 4.06 -6.94
CA THR A 76 -11.64 3.09 -6.19
C THR A 76 -11.46 1.75 -6.90
N VAL A 77 -11.20 1.80 -8.22
CA VAL A 77 -11.03 0.60 -9.06
C VAL A 77 -9.76 0.68 -9.91
N VAL A 78 -9.20 -0.51 -10.17
CA VAL A 78 -8.20 -0.73 -11.21
C VAL A 78 -8.84 -1.59 -12.28
N SER A 79 -8.69 -1.20 -13.54
CA SER A 79 -9.20 -1.98 -14.67
C SER A 79 -8.11 -2.22 -15.70
N ALA A 80 -8.04 -3.44 -16.22
CA ALA A 80 -7.16 -3.85 -17.28
C ALA A 80 -7.97 -4.32 -18.48
N LEU A 81 -7.56 -3.93 -19.70
CA LEU A 81 -8.15 -4.41 -20.95
C LEU A 81 -7.17 -5.41 -21.57
N ASP A 82 -7.66 -6.59 -21.88
CA ASP A 82 -6.94 -7.55 -22.71
C ASP A 82 -7.13 -7.25 -24.21
N GLU A 83 -6.40 -7.99 -25.07
CA GLU A 83 -6.48 -7.83 -26.52
C GLU A 83 -7.88 -8.14 -27.11
N THR A 84 -8.72 -8.87 -26.36
CA THR A 84 -10.09 -9.20 -26.77
C THR A 84 -11.08 -8.11 -26.39
N GLY A 85 -10.63 -7.09 -25.64
CA GLY A 85 -11.48 -6.04 -25.07
C GLY A 85 -12.20 -6.46 -23.80
N PHE A 86 -11.84 -7.60 -23.21
CA PHE A 86 -12.36 -8.01 -21.92
C PHE A 86 -11.74 -7.15 -20.81
N ALA A 87 -12.59 -6.52 -20.01
CA ALA A 87 -12.17 -5.73 -18.87
C ALA A 87 -12.08 -6.62 -17.63
N ARG A 88 -10.88 -6.66 -17.01
CA ARG A 88 -10.68 -7.19 -15.68
C ARG A 88 -10.64 -6.03 -14.71
N THR A 89 -11.47 -6.04 -13.69
CA THR A 89 -11.62 -4.92 -12.75
C THR A 89 -11.50 -5.43 -11.33
N ASP A 90 -10.66 -4.76 -10.54
CA ASP A 90 -10.46 -5.01 -9.12
C ASP A 90 -10.66 -3.75 -8.30
N ASN A 91 -11.02 -3.92 -7.03
CA ASN A 91 -11.12 -2.81 -6.09
C ASN A 91 -9.74 -2.39 -5.58
N ILE A 92 -9.56 -1.10 -5.38
CA ILE A 92 -8.43 -0.55 -4.64
C ILE A 92 -8.76 -0.64 -3.16
N ASP A 93 -7.98 -1.43 -2.40
CA ASP A 93 -8.16 -1.59 -0.96
C ASP A 93 -7.49 -0.46 -0.18
N ALA A 94 -6.33 0.02 -0.65
CA ALA A 94 -5.67 1.17 -0.05
C ALA A 94 -4.74 1.90 -1.03
N VAL A 95 -4.53 3.17 -0.72
CA VAL A 95 -3.60 4.08 -1.40
C VAL A 95 -2.69 4.71 -0.35
N ALA A 96 -1.39 4.69 -0.58
CA ALA A 96 -0.39 5.35 0.24
C ALA A 96 0.47 6.28 -0.62
N ASP A 97 0.69 7.50 -0.14
CA ASP A 97 1.59 8.48 -0.76
C ASP A 97 2.77 8.70 0.17
N SER A 98 3.97 8.39 -0.31
CA SER A 98 5.23 8.60 0.41
C SER A 98 5.93 9.92 0.02
N GLY A 99 5.31 10.74 -0.84
CA GLY A 99 5.89 11.95 -1.42
C GLY A 99 6.63 11.65 -2.73
N ASP A 100 7.52 10.67 -2.75
CA ASP A 100 8.24 10.27 -3.96
C ASP A 100 7.49 9.20 -4.78
N GLU A 101 6.64 8.42 -4.10
CA GLU A 101 5.93 7.29 -4.70
C GLU A 101 4.47 7.23 -4.26
N LEU A 102 3.59 6.96 -5.21
CA LEU A 102 2.20 6.60 -4.98
C LEU A 102 2.07 5.08 -5.05
N ILE A 103 1.58 4.48 -3.99
CA ILE A 103 1.42 3.03 -3.85
C ILE A 103 -0.07 2.70 -3.78
N VAL A 104 -0.52 1.87 -4.69
CA VAL A 104 -1.92 1.40 -4.78
C VAL A 104 -1.93 -0.10 -4.64
N HIS A 105 -2.80 -0.67 -3.84
CA HIS A 105 -2.86 -2.12 -3.68
C HIS A 105 -4.27 -2.65 -3.45
N GLY A 106 -4.44 -3.95 -3.68
CA GLY A 106 -5.66 -4.69 -3.50
C GLY A 106 -5.45 -6.20 -3.56
N ILE A 107 -6.54 -6.95 -3.61
CA ILE A 107 -6.55 -8.41 -3.64
C ILE A 107 -7.39 -8.89 -4.83
N ASP A 108 -6.80 -9.75 -5.68
CA ASP A 108 -7.47 -10.46 -6.77
C ASP A 108 -7.42 -11.98 -6.51
N GLY A 109 -8.47 -12.51 -5.94
CA GLY A 109 -8.57 -13.93 -5.59
C GLY A 109 -7.50 -14.37 -4.60
N ALA A 110 -6.52 -15.18 -5.05
CA ALA A 110 -5.41 -15.68 -4.24
C ALA A 110 -4.17 -14.78 -4.31
N PHE A 111 -4.19 -13.70 -5.08
CA PHE A 111 -3.08 -12.78 -5.27
C PHE A 111 -3.33 -11.46 -4.55
N GLY A 112 -2.34 -11.02 -3.77
CA GLY A 112 -2.21 -9.61 -3.45
C GLY A 112 -1.56 -8.90 -4.63
N TRP A 113 -2.07 -7.74 -5.02
CA TRP A 113 -1.44 -6.93 -6.06
C TRP A 113 -1.08 -5.53 -5.55
N GLN A 114 -0.05 -4.95 -6.18
CA GLN A 114 0.41 -3.60 -5.87
C GLN A 114 0.90 -2.92 -7.13
N ILE A 115 0.52 -1.66 -7.31
CA ILE A 115 1.10 -0.76 -8.32
C ILE A 115 1.90 0.32 -7.57
N VAL A 116 3.15 0.51 -7.96
CA VAL A 116 4.02 1.60 -7.47
C VAL A 116 4.28 2.56 -8.62
N ILE A 117 4.02 3.84 -8.40
CA ILE A 117 4.12 4.90 -9.40
C ILE A 117 5.01 5.99 -8.84
N HIS A 118 6.04 6.38 -9.60
CA HIS A 118 6.96 7.41 -9.17
C HIS A 118 6.41 8.81 -9.47
N ASN A 119 6.28 9.66 -8.44
CA ASN A 119 5.67 11.00 -8.55
C ASN A 119 6.47 12.00 -9.42
N GLY A 120 7.75 11.78 -9.63
CA GLY A 120 8.61 12.67 -10.43
C GLY A 120 8.88 12.18 -11.85
N SER A 121 8.39 11.01 -12.24
CA SER A 121 8.59 10.41 -13.56
C SER A 121 7.43 9.48 -13.92
N PRO A 122 7.26 9.11 -15.19
CA PRO A 122 6.20 8.17 -15.58
C PRO A 122 6.48 6.73 -15.17
N ALA A 123 7.63 6.42 -14.55
CA ALA A 123 8.01 5.06 -14.21
C ALA A 123 7.00 4.41 -13.24
N ALA A 124 6.63 3.17 -13.54
CA ALA A 124 5.73 2.40 -12.71
C ALA A 124 6.08 0.91 -12.72
N SER A 125 5.75 0.23 -11.65
CA SER A 125 5.78 -1.23 -11.57
C SER A 125 4.44 -1.75 -11.02
N ILE A 126 4.09 -2.98 -11.44
CA ILE A 126 2.95 -3.71 -10.90
C ILE A 126 3.44 -5.08 -10.43
N THR A 127 2.99 -5.52 -9.27
CA THR A 127 3.36 -6.81 -8.70
C THR A 127 2.11 -7.57 -8.31
N PHE A 128 2.06 -8.86 -8.67
CA PHE A 128 1.12 -9.84 -8.15
C PHE A 128 1.89 -10.85 -7.33
N ALA A 129 1.48 -11.09 -6.11
CA ALA A 129 2.13 -12.01 -5.19
C ALA A 129 1.14 -13.01 -4.62
N SER A 130 1.53 -14.28 -4.60
CA SER A 130 0.85 -15.37 -3.89
C SER A 130 1.84 -16.10 -2.99
N ALA A 131 1.38 -17.16 -2.29
CA ALA A 131 2.28 -18.01 -1.51
C ALA A 131 3.36 -18.71 -2.36
N ASP A 132 3.09 -18.92 -3.66
CA ASP A 132 3.90 -19.77 -4.52
C ASP A 132 4.67 -19.00 -5.60
N SER A 133 4.32 -17.73 -5.84
CA SER A 133 4.92 -16.98 -6.94
C SER A 133 4.81 -15.46 -6.75
N VAL A 134 5.73 -14.76 -7.39
CA VAL A 134 5.67 -13.30 -7.55
C VAL A 134 5.84 -12.99 -9.04
N ILE A 135 4.94 -12.17 -9.56
CA ILE A 135 4.97 -11.69 -10.94
C ILE A 135 5.09 -10.18 -10.89
N THR A 136 6.14 -9.61 -11.51
CA THR A 136 6.35 -8.15 -11.53
C THR A 136 6.41 -7.65 -12.95
N GLY A 137 5.57 -6.67 -13.25
CA GLY A 137 5.55 -5.93 -14.51
C GLY A 137 6.22 -4.56 -14.36
N PHE A 138 6.83 -4.06 -15.43
CA PHE A 138 7.46 -2.74 -15.51
C PHE A 138 6.90 -1.95 -16.67
N GLY A 139 6.65 -0.67 -16.44
CA GLY A 139 6.01 0.18 -17.39
C GLY A 139 5.98 1.64 -16.99
N THR A 140 4.98 2.35 -17.50
CA THR A 140 4.79 3.77 -17.24
C THR A 140 3.34 4.08 -16.95
N CYS A 141 3.09 5.08 -16.10
CA CYS A 141 1.77 5.65 -15.84
C CYS A 141 1.74 7.14 -16.21
N THR A 142 0.63 7.61 -16.72
CA THR A 142 0.38 9.03 -17.02
C THR A 142 -1.05 9.40 -16.65
N ASN A 143 -1.30 10.69 -16.44
CA ASN A 143 -2.63 11.26 -16.15
C ASN A 143 -3.29 11.89 -17.39
N LYS A 144 -2.91 11.46 -18.60
CA LYS A 144 -3.40 12.00 -19.88
C LYS A 144 -4.37 11.04 -20.55
#